data_1b47b525e6c5f2b27141de72388982a4
#
_entry.id   1b47b525e6c5f2b27141de72388982a4
#
_cell.length_a   1.000
_cell.length_b   1.000
_cell.length_c   1.000
_cell.angle_alpha   90.00
_cell.angle_beta   90.00
_cell.angle_gamma   90.00
#
_symmetry.space_group_name_H-M   'P 1'
#
loop_
_entity.id
_entity.type
_entity.pdbx_description
1 polymer ?
#
loop_
_entity_poly.entity_id
_entity_poly.type
_entity_poly.pdbx_seq_one_letter_code
_entity_poly.pdbx_strand_id
1 'polypeptide(L)'
;MSDPLANSYYAATAQDWRPRPFDGELACDVAVIGGGFTGLSAALACAERGFSVILFEAEHIGFGASGRNGGQLIPGLRWTASELEAELGRDRADALFDLCWRDNRVRARIAKHGITCDLKTGHLEAAWNPKSFDAMRREADYLARRFGYESEVVEKAGMAVHIASPLYHGGIHDPQGGHFHPLNYAIGLAKAAETAGVRIRENDRVRVIDRSCNDPIELITEQTIIGVRYVIDATDSWIGDVEPDLGRYTVPIMNYNIATAPLANADELLPSDAAVADSRFVLNYFRLSADKRLIFGGGERYSQTPPRDIAAFVRPFMAEVFPQIADAPIDYGWGGAEISSSRTAFRGKARW
;
A
#
# COMPACT_ATOMS: atom_id res chain seq x y z
N MET A 1 18.96 14.21 -9.61
CA MET A 1 18.82 12.74 -9.40
C MET A 1 17.73 12.27 -10.33
N SER A 2 17.92 11.15 -11.04
CA SER A 2 16.85 10.60 -11.88
C SER A 2 15.67 10.23 -11.00
N ASP A 3 14.46 10.58 -11.42
CA ASP A 3 13.22 10.19 -10.74
C ASP A 3 13.21 8.66 -10.53
N PRO A 4 13.17 8.17 -9.29
CA PRO A 4 13.16 6.73 -9.01
C PRO A 4 11.86 6.04 -9.50
N LEU A 5 10.85 6.80 -9.91
CA LEU A 5 9.65 6.29 -10.60
C LEU A 5 9.84 6.20 -12.11
N ALA A 6 10.86 6.83 -12.70
CA ALA A 6 11.01 6.91 -14.16
C ALA A 6 11.07 5.53 -14.85
N ASN A 7 11.36 4.45 -14.13
CA ASN A 7 11.37 3.08 -14.63
C ASN A 7 10.32 2.18 -13.93
N SER A 8 9.21 2.74 -13.50
CA SER A 8 8.10 1.99 -12.90
C SER A 8 7.07 1.63 -13.96
N TYR A 9 6.65 0.36 -13.96
CA TYR A 9 5.50 -0.11 -14.75
C TYR A 9 4.26 0.76 -14.49
N TYR A 10 4.04 1.15 -13.24
CA TYR A 10 2.89 1.97 -12.87
C TYR A 10 2.94 3.37 -13.47
N ALA A 11 4.11 4.01 -13.48
CA ALA A 11 4.25 5.32 -14.11
C ALA A 11 4.07 5.26 -15.64
N ALA A 12 4.55 4.17 -16.27
CA ALA A 12 4.43 3.97 -17.72
C ALA A 12 3.00 3.67 -18.18
N THR A 13 2.13 3.18 -17.28
CA THR A 13 0.76 2.72 -17.60
C THR A 13 -0.33 3.48 -16.83
N ALA A 14 0.04 4.49 -16.07
CA ALA A 14 -0.90 5.32 -15.32
C ALA A 14 -1.82 6.12 -16.25
N GLN A 15 -3.03 6.36 -15.76
CA GLN A 15 -3.94 7.30 -16.39
C GLN A 15 -3.36 8.71 -16.37
N ASP A 16 -3.55 9.44 -17.48
CA ASP A 16 -3.22 10.86 -17.46
C ASP A 16 -4.19 11.63 -16.58
N TRP A 17 -3.62 12.41 -15.66
CA TRP A 17 -4.37 13.28 -14.75
C TRP A 17 -3.45 14.38 -14.22
N ARG A 18 -4.02 15.55 -13.99
CA ARG A 18 -3.40 16.69 -13.32
C ARG A 18 -4.43 17.33 -12.40
N PRO A 19 -4.01 17.89 -11.25
CA PRO A 19 -4.91 18.62 -10.39
C PRO A 19 -5.48 19.85 -11.11
N ARG A 20 -6.71 20.19 -10.76
CA ARG A 20 -7.35 21.40 -11.30
C ARG A 20 -6.59 22.63 -10.82
N PRO A 21 -6.28 23.58 -11.72
CA PRO A 21 -5.71 24.86 -11.30
C PRO A 21 -6.60 25.52 -10.25
N PHE A 22 -5.94 26.11 -9.27
CA PHE A 22 -6.63 26.82 -8.19
C PHE A 22 -6.04 28.22 -8.05
N ASP A 23 -6.85 29.25 -8.35
CA ASP A 23 -6.45 30.66 -8.34
C ASP A 23 -7.06 31.45 -7.16
N GLY A 24 -7.70 30.77 -6.20
CA GLY A 24 -8.41 31.39 -5.08
C GLY A 24 -7.58 31.54 -3.81
N GLU A 25 -8.19 32.16 -2.80
CA GLU A 25 -7.60 32.31 -1.46
C GLU A 25 -7.26 30.97 -0.83
N LEU A 26 -6.06 30.89 -0.25
CA LEU A 26 -5.55 29.67 0.40
C LEU A 26 -6.04 29.59 1.85
N ALA A 27 -7.35 29.53 2.06
CA ALA A 27 -7.94 29.30 3.37
C ALA A 27 -8.66 27.96 3.40
N CYS A 28 -8.51 27.18 4.47
CA CYS A 28 -9.22 25.91 4.66
C CYS A 28 -9.33 25.55 6.15
N ASP A 29 -10.29 24.66 6.45
CA ASP A 29 -10.41 24.09 7.79
C ASP A 29 -9.29 23.06 8.06
N VAL A 30 -9.01 22.20 7.07
CA VAL A 30 -8.10 21.08 7.19
C VAL A 30 -7.04 21.13 6.10
N ALA A 31 -5.79 21.14 6.48
CA ALA A 31 -4.69 20.85 5.57
C ALA A 31 -4.26 19.39 5.71
N VAL A 32 -4.11 18.71 4.58
CA VAL A 32 -3.57 17.34 4.50
C VAL A 32 -2.21 17.40 3.83
N ILE A 33 -1.19 16.81 4.45
CA ILE A 33 0.18 16.77 3.93
C ILE A 33 0.48 15.36 3.45
N GLY A 34 0.74 15.21 2.16
CA GLY A 34 1.02 13.94 1.49
C GLY A 34 -0.11 13.43 0.61
N GLY A 35 0.21 13.19 -0.67
CA GLY A 35 -0.70 12.74 -1.73
C GLY A 35 -0.73 11.22 -1.92
N GLY A 36 -0.43 10.44 -0.86
CA GLY A 36 -0.55 8.99 -0.83
C GLY A 36 -1.98 8.52 -0.50
N PHE A 37 -2.17 7.20 -0.36
CA PHE A 37 -3.48 6.61 -0.03
C PHE A 37 -4.06 7.16 1.27
N THR A 38 -3.23 7.36 2.29
CA THR A 38 -3.65 7.89 3.59
C THR A 38 -4.17 9.32 3.46
N GLY A 39 -3.37 10.21 2.88
CA GLY A 39 -3.73 11.62 2.75
C GLY A 39 -4.95 11.83 1.84
N LEU A 40 -4.98 11.18 0.67
CA LEU A 40 -6.13 11.24 -0.24
C LEU A 40 -7.42 10.71 0.41
N SER A 41 -7.30 9.61 1.17
CA SER A 41 -8.43 9.04 1.91
C SER A 41 -8.93 9.95 3.01
N ALA A 42 -8.03 10.59 3.72
CA ALA A 42 -8.35 11.53 4.79
C ALA A 42 -8.98 12.81 4.21
N ALA A 43 -8.38 13.37 3.15
CA ALA A 43 -8.90 14.54 2.48
C ALA A 43 -10.33 14.34 1.95
N LEU A 44 -10.55 13.22 1.25
CA LEU A 44 -11.88 12.83 0.76
C LEU A 44 -12.88 12.70 1.93
N ALA A 45 -12.50 12.00 2.99
CA ALA A 45 -13.38 11.79 4.14
C ALA A 45 -13.72 13.08 4.90
N CYS A 46 -12.80 14.04 4.98
CA CYS A 46 -13.04 15.36 5.56
C CYS A 46 -13.99 16.20 4.66
N ALA A 47 -13.73 16.22 3.35
CA ALA A 47 -14.58 16.95 2.40
C ALA A 47 -16.02 16.39 2.35
N GLU A 48 -16.18 15.07 2.39
CA GLU A 48 -17.50 14.42 2.47
C GLU A 48 -18.27 14.75 3.76
N ARG A 49 -17.57 15.25 4.80
CA ARG A 49 -18.17 15.76 6.05
C ARG A 49 -18.37 17.27 6.08
N GLY A 50 -18.09 17.95 4.96
CA GLY A 50 -18.33 19.38 4.80
C GLY A 50 -17.19 20.30 5.23
N PHE A 51 -16.00 19.74 5.56
CA PHE A 51 -14.81 20.57 5.80
C PHE A 51 -14.24 21.09 4.47
N SER A 52 -13.77 22.33 4.49
CA SER A 52 -12.91 22.84 3.42
C SER A 52 -11.50 22.24 3.56
N VAL A 53 -10.99 21.61 2.49
CA VAL A 53 -9.73 20.84 2.54
C VAL A 53 -8.78 21.28 1.45
N ILE A 54 -7.49 21.47 1.81
CA ILE A 54 -6.37 21.55 0.86
C ILE A 54 -5.43 20.38 1.14
N LEU A 55 -5.06 19.65 0.09
CA LEU A 55 -4.03 18.63 0.14
C LEU A 55 -2.75 19.16 -0.52
N PHE A 56 -1.63 19.07 0.19
CA PHE A 56 -0.30 19.44 -0.29
C PHE A 56 0.51 18.17 -0.55
N GLU A 57 1.08 18.07 -1.74
CA GLU A 57 2.00 17.01 -2.14
C GLU A 57 3.30 17.63 -2.63
N ALA A 58 4.42 17.14 -2.12
CA ALA A 58 5.73 17.67 -2.43
C ALA A 58 6.16 17.46 -3.88
N GLU A 59 5.71 16.37 -4.48
CA GLU A 59 6.00 15.93 -5.83
C GLU A 59 4.69 15.81 -6.62
N HIS A 60 4.22 14.60 -6.89
CA HIS A 60 2.94 14.32 -7.55
C HIS A 60 2.16 13.24 -6.79
N ILE A 61 0.85 13.16 -7.02
CA ILE A 61 -0.01 12.16 -6.37
C ILE A 61 0.54 10.74 -6.59
N GLY A 62 0.64 10.00 -5.46
CA GLY A 62 1.15 8.64 -5.46
C GLY A 62 2.67 8.52 -5.62
N PHE A 63 3.43 9.61 -5.51
CA PHE A 63 4.91 9.59 -5.64
C PHE A 63 5.57 8.63 -4.64
N GLY A 64 5.09 8.57 -3.41
CA GLY A 64 5.60 7.69 -2.36
C GLY A 64 5.24 6.21 -2.54
N ALA A 65 5.25 5.46 -1.43
CA ALA A 65 4.95 4.02 -1.40
C ALA A 65 3.59 3.67 -2.03
N SER A 66 2.61 4.58 -1.97
CA SER A 66 1.28 4.37 -2.52
C SER A 66 1.24 4.12 -4.02
N GLY A 67 2.15 4.70 -4.80
CA GLY A 67 2.25 4.44 -6.24
C GLY A 67 3.33 3.43 -6.62
N ARG A 68 3.99 2.77 -5.65
CA ARG A 68 5.17 1.91 -5.88
C ARG A 68 5.05 0.52 -5.30
N ASN A 69 4.03 0.24 -4.50
CA ASN A 69 3.82 -1.04 -3.83
C ASN A 69 3.44 -2.17 -4.81
N GLY A 70 3.31 -3.40 -4.31
CA GLY A 70 2.94 -4.56 -5.12
C GLY A 70 1.52 -4.54 -5.69
N GLY A 71 0.68 -3.57 -5.30
CA GLY A 71 -0.71 -3.46 -5.73
C GLY A 71 -1.62 -4.54 -5.12
N GLN A 72 -1.25 -5.12 -4.00
CA GLN A 72 -2.04 -6.15 -3.32
C GLN A 72 -3.03 -5.52 -2.36
N LEU A 73 -4.23 -6.07 -2.32
CA LEU A 73 -5.29 -5.76 -1.38
C LEU A 73 -5.44 -6.96 -0.45
N ILE A 74 -4.90 -6.82 0.75
CA ILE A 74 -4.84 -7.89 1.75
C ILE A 74 -5.73 -7.47 2.93
N PRO A 75 -6.83 -8.20 3.23
CA PRO A 75 -7.59 -7.97 4.43
C PRO A 75 -6.77 -8.27 5.69
N GLY A 76 -6.94 -7.43 6.71
CA GLY A 76 -6.28 -7.65 7.99
C GLY A 76 -5.13 -6.70 8.29
N LEU A 77 -4.38 -7.06 9.32
CA LEU A 77 -3.21 -6.36 9.82
C LEU A 77 -2.00 -7.29 9.81
N ARG A 78 -0.80 -6.76 10.09
CA ARG A 78 0.41 -7.57 10.26
C ARG A 78 0.28 -8.58 11.42
N TRP A 79 -0.45 -8.23 12.47
CA TRP A 79 -0.81 -9.15 13.54
C TRP A 79 -2.04 -9.95 13.14
N THR A 80 -2.02 -11.24 13.44
CA THR A 80 -3.19 -12.09 13.25
C THR A 80 -4.33 -11.65 14.18
N ALA A 81 -5.56 -12.00 13.84
CA ALA A 81 -6.71 -11.64 14.69
C ALA A 81 -6.62 -12.30 16.07
N SER A 82 -6.07 -13.52 16.15
CA SER A 82 -5.83 -14.21 17.40
C SER A 82 -4.77 -13.51 18.26
N GLU A 83 -3.68 -13.00 17.67
CA GLU A 83 -2.68 -12.20 18.39
C GLU A 83 -3.26 -10.86 18.87
N LEU A 84 -4.09 -10.20 18.07
CA LEU A 84 -4.76 -8.95 18.44
C LEU A 84 -5.68 -9.16 19.65
N GLU A 85 -6.47 -10.24 19.66
CA GLU A 85 -7.34 -10.54 20.81
C GLU A 85 -6.51 -10.84 22.07
N ALA A 86 -5.42 -11.58 21.95
CA ALA A 86 -4.54 -11.89 23.08
C ALA A 86 -3.85 -10.65 23.68
N GLU A 87 -3.45 -9.69 22.84
CA GLU A 87 -2.70 -8.49 23.30
C GLU A 87 -3.62 -7.33 23.71
N LEU A 88 -4.74 -7.12 23.03
CA LEU A 88 -5.59 -5.94 23.18
C LEU A 88 -6.91 -6.21 23.92
N GLY A 89 -7.27 -7.49 24.08
CA GLY A 89 -8.56 -7.93 24.58
C GLY A 89 -9.66 -7.90 23.51
N ARG A 90 -10.78 -8.56 23.86
CA ARG A 90 -11.85 -8.89 22.94
C ARG A 90 -12.46 -7.68 22.22
N ASP A 91 -12.87 -6.66 22.97
CA ASP A 91 -13.62 -5.51 22.43
C ASP A 91 -12.78 -4.72 21.40
N ARG A 92 -11.47 -4.55 21.65
CA ARG A 92 -10.58 -3.87 20.74
C ARG A 92 -10.25 -4.73 19.51
N ALA A 93 -10.11 -6.04 19.69
CA ALA A 93 -9.92 -6.97 18.60
C ALA A 93 -11.13 -6.98 17.66
N ASP A 94 -12.36 -6.97 18.21
CA ASP A 94 -13.59 -6.90 17.43
C ASP A 94 -13.66 -5.61 16.60
N ALA A 95 -13.37 -4.46 17.21
CA ALA A 95 -13.34 -3.18 16.48
C ALA A 95 -12.29 -3.14 15.36
N LEU A 96 -11.10 -3.70 15.59
CA LEU A 96 -10.04 -3.80 14.59
C LEU A 96 -10.40 -4.81 13.50
N PHE A 97 -11.04 -5.92 13.85
CA PHE A 97 -11.51 -6.89 12.88
C PHE A 97 -12.54 -6.27 11.93
N ASP A 98 -13.55 -5.58 12.47
CA ASP A 98 -14.55 -4.90 11.65
C ASP A 98 -13.92 -3.86 10.71
N LEU A 99 -12.92 -3.14 11.19
CA LEU A 99 -12.23 -2.11 10.41
C LEU A 99 -11.34 -2.68 9.30
N CYS A 100 -10.62 -3.78 9.56
CA CYS A 100 -9.52 -4.23 8.72
C CYS A 100 -9.85 -5.47 7.87
N TRP A 101 -10.77 -6.31 8.31
CA TRP A 101 -11.21 -7.50 7.56
C TRP A 101 -12.57 -7.32 6.92
N ARG A 102 -13.58 -6.88 7.68
CA ARG A 102 -14.97 -6.84 7.23
C ARG A 102 -15.28 -5.59 6.41
N ASP A 103 -14.78 -4.42 6.82
CA ASP A 103 -15.01 -3.15 6.14
C ASP A 103 -14.05 -2.97 4.96
N ASN A 104 -14.38 -3.56 3.83
CA ASN A 104 -13.56 -3.45 2.62
C ASN A 104 -13.69 -2.06 1.96
N ARG A 105 -13.20 -1.03 2.66
CA ARG A 105 -13.30 0.38 2.25
C ARG A 105 -12.66 0.68 0.91
N VAL A 106 -11.60 -0.05 0.54
CA VAL A 106 -10.94 0.14 -0.75
C VAL A 106 -11.91 -0.24 -1.88
N ARG A 107 -12.53 -1.43 -1.81
CA ARG A 107 -13.52 -1.87 -2.80
C ARG A 107 -14.76 -0.98 -2.82
N ALA A 108 -15.25 -0.59 -1.65
CA ALA A 108 -16.39 0.32 -1.53
C ALA A 108 -16.11 1.67 -2.19
N ARG A 109 -14.92 2.24 -2.00
CA ARG A 109 -14.50 3.48 -2.66
C ARG A 109 -14.33 3.32 -4.16
N ILE A 110 -13.71 2.24 -4.61
CA ILE A 110 -13.59 1.93 -6.04
C ILE A 110 -14.97 1.91 -6.69
N ALA A 111 -15.92 1.20 -6.10
CA ALA A 111 -17.30 1.12 -6.60
C ALA A 111 -18.03 2.47 -6.52
N LYS A 112 -17.98 3.15 -5.37
CA LYS A 112 -18.68 4.44 -5.13
C LYS A 112 -18.24 5.53 -6.10
N HIS A 113 -16.94 5.61 -6.38
CA HIS A 113 -16.35 6.69 -7.17
C HIS A 113 -16.00 6.27 -8.62
N GLY A 114 -16.31 5.04 -9.02
CA GLY A 114 -16.01 4.53 -10.36
C GLY A 114 -14.52 4.52 -10.69
N ILE A 115 -13.66 4.18 -9.72
CA ILE A 115 -12.21 4.22 -9.90
C ILE A 115 -11.75 3.08 -10.81
N THR A 116 -11.14 3.44 -11.94
CA THR A 116 -10.55 2.47 -12.87
C THR A 116 -9.12 2.18 -12.45
N CYS A 117 -8.86 0.99 -11.92
CA CYS A 117 -7.55 0.59 -11.40
C CYS A 117 -7.26 -0.92 -11.56
N ASP A 118 -7.84 -1.57 -12.56
CA ASP A 118 -7.62 -3.00 -12.87
C ASP A 118 -7.84 -3.92 -11.66
N LEU A 119 -8.89 -3.66 -10.87
CA LEU A 119 -9.19 -4.42 -9.67
C LEU A 119 -9.54 -5.87 -10.00
N LYS A 120 -8.81 -6.79 -9.36
CA LYS A 120 -9.02 -8.24 -9.38
C LYS A 120 -9.33 -8.76 -7.98
N THR A 121 -9.95 -9.92 -7.91
CA THR A 121 -10.29 -10.61 -6.65
C THR A 121 -9.33 -11.76 -6.38
N GLY A 122 -9.20 -12.13 -5.11
CA GLY A 122 -8.40 -13.24 -4.64
C GLY A 122 -6.99 -12.84 -4.21
N HIS A 123 -6.64 -13.27 -3.00
CA HIS A 123 -5.30 -13.19 -2.45
C HIS A 123 -4.93 -14.55 -1.87
N LEU A 124 -3.75 -15.05 -2.19
CA LEU A 124 -3.21 -16.30 -1.65
C LEU A 124 -2.04 -15.98 -0.73
N GLU A 125 -2.16 -16.28 0.54
CA GLU A 125 -1.03 -16.34 1.45
C GLU A 125 -0.37 -17.72 1.34
N ALA A 126 0.83 -17.79 0.74
CA ALA A 126 1.51 -19.04 0.42
C ALA A 126 2.52 -19.43 1.50
N ALA A 127 2.41 -20.63 2.04
CA ALA A 127 3.25 -21.11 3.11
C ALA A 127 4.63 -21.57 2.60
N TRP A 128 5.70 -20.89 3.03
CA TRP A 128 7.07 -21.22 2.70
C TRP A 128 7.56 -22.57 3.27
N ASN A 129 6.97 -23.00 4.40
CA ASN A 129 7.34 -24.24 5.08
C ASN A 129 6.10 -24.85 5.79
N PRO A 130 6.15 -26.14 6.21
CA PRO A 130 5.04 -26.79 6.87
C PRO A 130 4.59 -26.09 8.16
N LYS A 131 5.50 -25.56 8.96
CA LYS A 131 5.18 -24.88 10.22
C LYS A 131 4.36 -23.59 9.97
N SER A 132 4.72 -22.84 8.93
CA SER A 132 3.93 -21.67 8.51
C SER A 132 2.54 -22.08 8.05
N PHE A 133 2.43 -23.17 7.28
CA PHE A 133 1.13 -23.67 6.85
C PHE A 133 0.23 -24.08 8.00
N ASP A 134 0.77 -24.79 9.00
CA ASP A 134 0.03 -25.14 10.20
C ASP A 134 -0.43 -23.91 11.01
N ALA A 135 0.38 -22.85 11.04
CA ALA A 135 0.00 -21.59 11.70
C ALA A 135 -1.13 -20.89 10.95
N MET A 136 -1.03 -20.79 9.62
CA MET A 136 -2.06 -20.20 8.77
C MET A 136 -3.40 -20.94 8.88
N ARG A 137 -3.37 -22.27 8.90
CA ARG A 137 -4.59 -23.09 9.08
C ARG A 137 -5.27 -22.82 10.42
N ARG A 138 -4.49 -22.71 11.50
CA ARG A 138 -5.05 -22.38 12.83
C ARG A 138 -5.68 -21.00 12.85
N GLU A 139 -5.07 -20.04 12.19
CA GLU A 139 -5.61 -18.68 12.12
C GLU A 139 -6.88 -18.62 11.25
N ALA A 140 -6.90 -19.30 10.10
CA ALA A 140 -8.09 -19.39 9.25
C ALA A 140 -9.27 -20.03 10.02
N ASP A 141 -8.99 -21.10 10.77
CA ASP A 141 -9.96 -21.77 11.63
C ASP A 141 -10.44 -20.87 12.80
N TYR A 142 -9.54 -20.07 13.37
CA TYR A 142 -9.90 -19.08 14.38
C TYR A 142 -10.80 -17.98 13.79
N LEU A 143 -10.46 -17.43 12.63
CA LEU A 143 -11.25 -16.42 11.94
C LEU A 143 -12.66 -16.92 11.59
N ALA A 144 -12.77 -18.14 11.08
CA ALA A 144 -14.06 -18.77 10.76
C ALA A 144 -14.92 -18.93 12.02
N ARG A 145 -14.38 -19.53 13.09
CA ARG A 145 -15.13 -19.78 14.33
C ARG A 145 -15.48 -18.51 15.10
N ARG A 146 -14.54 -17.57 15.16
CA ARG A 146 -14.67 -16.39 16.01
C ARG A 146 -15.46 -15.25 15.37
N PHE A 147 -15.28 -15.08 14.06
CA PHE A 147 -15.79 -13.93 13.31
C PHE A 147 -16.69 -14.31 12.15
N GLY A 148 -16.85 -15.60 11.82
CA GLY A 148 -17.55 -16.06 10.64
C GLY A 148 -16.86 -15.61 9.34
N TYR A 149 -15.55 -15.37 9.39
CA TYR A 149 -14.76 -14.98 8.24
C TYR A 149 -14.12 -16.21 7.60
N GLU A 150 -14.63 -16.58 6.43
CA GLU A 150 -14.22 -17.80 5.76
C GLU A 150 -13.19 -17.51 4.67
N SER A 151 -12.16 -18.34 4.63
CA SER A 151 -11.14 -18.41 3.59
C SER A 151 -10.91 -19.88 3.23
N GLU A 152 -10.40 -20.12 2.04
CA GLU A 152 -10.11 -21.47 1.56
C GLU A 152 -8.73 -21.92 2.02
N VAL A 153 -8.66 -23.06 2.71
CA VAL A 153 -7.39 -23.74 3.01
C VAL A 153 -6.97 -24.55 1.80
N VAL A 154 -5.88 -24.14 1.15
CA VAL A 154 -5.33 -24.78 -0.03
C VAL A 154 -4.19 -25.70 0.38
N GLU A 155 -4.44 -27.00 0.33
CA GLU A 155 -3.41 -28.02 0.59
C GLU A 155 -2.35 -28.04 -0.52
N LYS A 156 -1.16 -28.58 -0.25
CA LYS A 156 -0.05 -28.62 -1.22
C LYS A 156 -0.46 -29.18 -2.58
N ALA A 157 -1.27 -30.20 -2.61
CA ALA A 157 -1.75 -30.80 -3.86
C ALA A 157 -2.68 -29.88 -4.68
N GLY A 158 -3.37 -28.93 -4.01
CA GLY A 158 -4.25 -27.95 -4.64
C GLY A 158 -3.54 -26.67 -5.10
N MET A 159 -2.28 -26.44 -4.72
CA MET A 159 -1.56 -25.19 -5.01
C MET A 159 -1.47 -24.88 -6.51
N ALA A 160 -1.40 -25.88 -7.37
CA ALA A 160 -1.31 -25.70 -8.82
C ALA A 160 -2.52 -24.99 -9.45
N VAL A 161 -3.67 -24.94 -8.76
CA VAL A 161 -4.83 -24.16 -9.20
C VAL A 161 -4.57 -22.64 -9.08
N HIS A 162 -3.67 -22.25 -8.20
CA HIS A 162 -3.37 -20.85 -7.93
C HIS A 162 -1.99 -20.42 -8.44
N ILE A 163 -0.98 -21.30 -8.34
CA ILE A 163 0.41 -20.96 -8.63
C ILE A 163 1.19 -22.16 -9.17
N ALA A 164 1.84 -21.98 -10.31
CA ALA A 164 2.72 -22.98 -10.93
C ALA A 164 4.13 -22.92 -10.33
N SER A 165 4.21 -23.19 -9.03
CA SER A 165 5.49 -23.27 -8.31
C SER A 165 5.49 -24.45 -7.37
N PRO A 166 6.55 -25.29 -7.34
CA PRO A 166 6.67 -26.43 -6.42
C PRO A 166 7.08 -26.01 -4.99
N LEU A 167 7.38 -24.73 -4.80
CA LEU A 167 8.07 -24.20 -3.64
C LEU A 167 7.24 -24.25 -2.36
N TYR A 168 5.91 -24.04 -2.49
CA TYR A 168 5.04 -23.82 -1.35
C TYR A 168 4.41 -25.10 -0.80
N HIS A 169 4.15 -25.07 0.51
CA HIS A 169 3.63 -26.24 1.26
C HIS A 169 2.10 -26.24 1.41
N GLY A 170 1.43 -25.25 0.88
CA GLY A 170 0.01 -24.96 0.98
C GLY A 170 -0.21 -23.47 1.11
N GLY A 171 -1.44 -23.03 1.36
CA GLY A 171 -1.74 -21.61 1.55
C GLY A 171 -3.18 -21.38 2.02
N ILE A 172 -3.50 -20.11 2.21
CA ILE A 172 -4.85 -19.65 2.49
C ILE A 172 -5.28 -18.72 1.35
N HIS A 173 -6.30 -19.07 0.63
CA HIS A 173 -6.90 -18.22 -0.39
C HIS A 173 -8.07 -17.43 0.19
N ASP A 174 -7.94 -16.11 0.15
CA ASP A 174 -8.96 -15.17 0.62
C ASP A 174 -9.64 -14.49 -0.58
N PRO A 175 -10.94 -14.79 -0.85
CA PRO A 175 -11.68 -14.17 -1.95
C PRO A 175 -11.98 -12.68 -1.71
N GLN A 176 -11.90 -12.19 -0.47
CA GLN A 176 -12.09 -10.77 -0.14
C GLN A 176 -10.84 -9.94 -0.45
N GLY A 177 -9.67 -10.59 -0.50
CA GLY A 177 -8.43 -10.00 -0.96
C GLY A 177 -8.43 -9.74 -2.47
N GLY A 178 -7.30 -9.24 -2.98
CA GLY A 178 -7.16 -9.00 -4.41
C GLY A 178 -5.93 -8.19 -4.79
N HIS A 179 -5.97 -7.61 -5.98
CA HIS A 179 -4.95 -6.70 -6.44
C HIS A 179 -5.49 -5.66 -7.41
N PHE A 180 -4.72 -4.59 -7.58
CA PHE A 180 -5.08 -3.48 -8.47
C PHE A 180 -3.84 -2.73 -8.92
N HIS A 181 -4.00 -1.78 -9.84
CA HIS A 181 -2.97 -0.84 -10.24
C HIS A 181 -2.89 0.32 -9.22
N PRO A 182 -1.87 0.36 -8.34
CA PRO A 182 -1.88 1.24 -7.17
C PRO A 182 -1.84 2.73 -7.53
N LEU A 183 -1.07 3.12 -8.55
CA LEU A 183 -1.01 4.53 -8.97
C LEU A 183 -2.34 4.98 -9.60
N ASN A 184 -3.02 4.14 -10.38
CA ASN A 184 -4.36 4.45 -10.89
C ASN A 184 -5.40 4.55 -9.78
N TYR A 185 -5.26 3.76 -8.71
CA TYR A 185 -6.11 3.91 -7.53
C TYR A 185 -5.85 5.25 -6.81
N ALA A 186 -4.60 5.66 -6.64
CA ALA A 186 -4.27 6.97 -6.08
C ALA A 186 -4.85 8.12 -6.91
N ILE A 187 -4.68 8.07 -8.24
CA ILE A 187 -5.26 9.05 -9.18
C ILE A 187 -6.80 9.05 -9.08
N GLY A 188 -7.41 7.88 -8.99
CA GLY A 188 -8.87 7.76 -8.80
C GLY A 188 -9.36 8.39 -7.50
N LEU A 189 -8.62 8.19 -6.40
CA LEU A 189 -8.90 8.87 -5.12
C LEU A 189 -8.75 10.38 -5.23
N ALA A 190 -7.73 10.88 -5.95
CA ALA A 190 -7.52 12.31 -6.17
C ALA A 190 -8.69 12.91 -6.96
N LYS A 191 -9.13 12.27 -8.04
CA LYS A 191 -10.32 12.66 -8.81
C LYS A 191 -11.58 12.71 -7.94
N ALA A 192 -11.77 11.70 -7.07
CA ALA A 192 -12.90 11.66 -6.13
C ALA A 192 -12.82 12.78 -5.10
N ALA A 193 -11.63 13.04 -4.56
CA ALA A 193 -11.39 14.13 -3.61
C ALA A 193 -11.67 15.51 -4.23
N GLU A 194 -11.19 15.78 -5.45
CA GLU A 194 -11.51 17.03 -6.17
C GLU A 194 -12.99 17.17 -6.45
N THR A 195 -13.67 16.07 -6.78
CA THR A 195 -15.14 16.08 -6.98
C THR A 195 -15.88 16.41 -5.70
N ALA A 196 -15.35 16.01 -4.54
CA ALA A 196 -15.88 16.36 -3.22
C ALA A 196 -15.46 17.77 -2.75
N GLY A 197 -14.70 18.53 -3.55
CA GLY A 197 -14.28 19.90 -3.24
C GLY A 197 -12.88 20.05 -2.62
N VAL A 198 -12.11 18.98 -2.53
CA VAL A 198 -10.70 19.06 -2.12
C VAL A 198 -9.89 19.80 -3.17
N ARG A 199 -9.07 20.74 -2.75
CA ARG A 199 -8.10 21.41 -3.59
C ARG A 199 -6.77 20.71 -3.43
N ILE A 200 -6.14 20.26 -4.53
CA ILE A 200 -4.90 19.51 -4.53
C ILE A 200 -3.79 20.40 -5.09
N ARG A 201 -2.69 20.48 -4.37
CA ARG A 201 -1.47 21.19 -4.77
C ARG A 201 -0.32 20.19 -4.86
N GLU A 202 0.11 19.90 -6.08
CA GLU A 202 1.35 19.16 -6.35
C GLU A 202 2.54 20.12 -6.47
N ASN A 203 3.75 19.57 -6.29
CA ASN A 203 5.00 20.34 -6.31
C ASN A 203 5.00 21.52 -5.32
N ASP A 204 4.35 21.33 -4.18
CA ASP A 204 4.26 22.34 -3.13
C ASP A 204 4.55 21.72 -1.74
N ARG A 205 5.84 21.56 -1.47
CA ARG A 205 6.36 20.92 -0.26
C ARG A 205 6.09 21.73 0.98
N VAL A 206 5.41 21.17 1.96
CA VAL A 206 5.32 21.73 3.32
C VAL A 206 6.67 21.59 4.01
N ARG A 207 7.18 22.70 4.53
CA ARG A 207 8.47 22.77 5.23
C ARG A 207 8.34 22.87 6.73
N VAL A 208 7.31 23.59 7.21
CA VAL A 208 7.11 23.82 8.63
C VAL A 208 5.63 23.79 8.97
N ILE A 209 5.31 23.16 10.09
CA ILE A 209 4.03 23.27 10.78
C ILE A 209 4.26 24.12 12.03
N ASP A 210 3.95 25.41 11.95
CA ASP A 210 4.13 26.31 13.08
C ASP A 210 2.88 26.32 13.98
N ARG A 211 3.07 25.86 15.21
CA ARG A 211 2.05 25.80 16.27
C ARG A 211 2.30 26.84 17.36
N SER A 212 3.18 27.80 17.16
CA SER A 212 3.49 28.85 18.14
C SER A 212 2.27 29.72 18.47
N CYS A 213 1.41 29.95 17.45
CA CYS A 213 0.07 30.49 17.60
C CYS A 213 -0.93 29.31 17.46
N ASN A 214 -1.56 28.88 18.54
CA ASN A 214 -2.42 27.68 18.54
C ASN A 214 -3.65 27.80 17.63
N ASP A 215 -4.05 29.00 17.18
CA ASP A 215 -5.18 29.23 16.29
C ASP A 215 -4.96 30.54 15.51
N PRO A 216 -4.78 30.50 14.20
CA PRO A 216 -4.62 29.32 13.36
C PRO A 216 -3.20 28.68 13.49
N ILE A 217 -3.10 27.38 13.15
CA ILE A 217 -1.83 26.71 12.87
C ILE A 217 -1.32 27.25 11.53
N GLU A 218 -0.08 27.67 11.46
CA GLU A 218 0.51 28.13 10.20
C GLU A 218 1.26 27.00 9.50
N LEU A 219 0.92 26.73 8.25
CA LEU A 219 1.69 25.88 7.36
C LEU A 219 2.54 26.74 6.44
N ILE A 220 3.85 26.50 6.45
CA ILE A 220 4.83 27.13 5.57
C ILE A 220 5.25 26.13 4.52
N THR A 221 4.90 26.42 3.27
CA THR A 221 5.30 25.64 2.10
C THR A 221 6.41 26.34 1.33
N GLU A 222 6.90 25.75 0.25
CA GLU A 222 7.85 26.41 -0.66
C GLU A 222 7.24 27.60 -1.40
N GLN A 223 5.91 27.62 -1.54
CA GLN A 223 5.22 28.61 -2.38
C GLN A 223 4.36 29.59 -1.57
N THR A 224 3.94 29.23 -0.33
CA THR A 224 2.98 30.02 0.42
C THR A 224 3.02 29.78 1.92
N ILE A 225 2.33 30.65 2.66
CA ILE A 225 2.01 30.47 4.08
C ILE A 225 0.50 30.50 4.22
N ILE A 226 -0.08 29.52 4.90
CA ILE A 226 -1.51 29.44 5.14
C ILE A 226 -1.84 29.17 6.61
N GLY A 227 -2.90 29.79 7.11
CA GLY A 227 -3.48 29.49 8.41
C GLY A 227 -4.57 28.42 8.29
N VAL A 228 -4.52 27.39 9.13
CA VAL A 228 -5.48 26.28 9.13
C VAL A 228 -5.88 25.90 10.56
N ARG A 229 -7.07 25.31 10.72
CA ARG A 229 -7.54 24.85 12.04
C ARG A 229 -6.99 23.48 12.41
N TYR A 230 -6.86 22.60 11.42
CA TYR A 230 -6.41 21.22 11.60
C TYR A 230 -5.38 20.84 10.56
N VAL A 231 -4.43 20.01 10.97
CA VAL A 231 -3.42 19.42 10.09
C VAL A 231 -3.49 17.90 10.20
N ILE A 232 -3.49 17.21 9.06
CA ILE A 232 -3.34 15.77 8.96
C ILE A 232 -2.00 15.52 8.26
N ASP A 233 -1.03 14.98 9.01
CA ASP A 233 0.25 14.55 8.45
C ASP A 233 0.12 13.10 7.95
N ALA A 234 0.34 12.91 6.65
CA ALA A 234 0.30 11.63 5.94
C ALA A 234 1.56 11.44 5.08
N THR A 235 2.70 11.93 5.57
CA THR A 235 3.97 11.99 4.83
C THR A 235 4.77 10.70 4.85
N ASP A 236 4.31 9.66 5.56
CA ASP A 236 4.92 8.32 5.58
C ASP A 236 6.44 8.39 5.86
N SER A 237 7.28 7.89 4.98
CA SER A 237 8.74 7.83 5.15
C SER A 237 9.43 9.20 5.26
N TRP A 238 8.74 10.28 4.92
CA TRP A 238 9.22 11.66 5.03
C TRP A 238 8.71 12.41 6.28
N ILE A 239 8.06 11.70 7.21
CA ILE A 239 7.51 12.33 8.44
C ILE A 239 8.57 13.10 9.22
N GLY A 240 9.83 12.66 9.19
CA GLY A 240 10.93 13.34 9.86
C GLY A 240 11.30 14.71 9.27
N ASP A 241 10.92 14.99 8.03
CA ASP A 241 11.16 16.28 7.37
C ASP A 241 10.18 17.35 7.87
N VAL A 242 9.00 16.95 8.33
CA VAL A 242 7.90 17.82 8.77
C VAL A 242 7.76 17.79 10.30
N GLU A 243 7.86 16.60 10.89
CA GLU A 243 7.73 16.30 12.32
C GLU A 243 8.97 15.54 12.83
N PRO A 244 10.10 16.23 13.08
CA PRO A 244 11.36 15.57 13.47
C PRO A 244 11.26 14.70 14.71
N ASP A 245 10.37 15.04 15.65
CA ASP A 245 10.15 14.26 16.86
C ASP A 245 9.50 12.91 16.57
N LEU A 246 8.63 12.82 15.59
CA LEU A 246 8.03 11.57 15.14
C LEU A 246 9.00 10.75 14.26
N GLY A 247 9.81 11.41 13.47
CA GLY A 247 10.83 10.77 12.63
C GLY A 247 11.81 9.88 13.40
N ARG A 248 12.05 10.16 14.68
CA ARG A 248 12.93 9.33 15.56
C ARG A 248 12.38 7.93 15.81
N TYR A 249 11.09 7.72 15.63
CA TYR A 249 10.43 6.43 15.88
C TYR A 249 10.20 5.62 14.61
N THR A 250 10.66 6.12 13.47
CA THR A 250 10.44 5.52 12.16
C THR A 250 11.77 5.16 11.49
N VAL A 251 11.79 4.03 10.80
CA VAL A 251 12.93 3.58 10.00
C VAL A 251 12.42 3.29 8.59
N PRO A 252 12.90 4.00 7.56
CA PRO A 252 12.55 3.67 6.19
C PRO A 252 13.21 2.36 5.77
N ILE A 253 12.41 1.46 5.22
CA ILE A 253 12.88 0.20 4.63
C ILE A 253 12.59 0.26 3.13
N MET A 254 13.62 0.03 2.33
CA MET A 254 13.49 0.00 0.87
C MET A 254 13.09 -1.39 0.40
N ASN A 255 12.00 -1.45 -0.34
CA ASN A 255 11.50 -2.64 -1.01
C ASN A 255 11.54 -2.45 -2.54
N TYR A 256 11.69 -3.54 -3.30
CA TYR A 256 11.92 -3.48 -4.74
C TYR A 256 10.98 -4.40 -5.50
N ASN A 257 10.52 -3.91 -6.65
CA ASN A 257 9.64 -4.59 -7.57
C ASN A 257 10.26 -4.64 -8.97
N ILE A 258 9.93 -5.68 -9.71
CA ILE A 258 10.18 -5.79 -11.14
C ILE A 258 8.88 -6.12 -11.88
N ALA A 259 8.83 -5.78 -13.16
CA ALA A 259 7.82 -6.29 -14.07
C ALA A 259 8.51 -6.90 -15.29
N THR A 260 8.16 -8.15 -15.60
CA THR A 260 8.66 -8.81 -16.81
C THR A 260 8.11 -8.16 -18.09
N ALA A 261 8.65 -8.51 -19.25
CA ALA A 261 7.89 -8.37 -20.49
C ALA A 261 6.57 -9.16 -20.41
N PRO A 262 5.55 -8.85 -21.23
CA PRO A 262 4.32 -9.63 -21.26
C PRO A 262 4.62 -11.12 -21.52
N LEU A 263 4.04 -12.00 -20.70
CA LEU A 263 4.29 -13.43 -20.75
C LEU A 263 3.16 -14.14 -21.51
N ALA A 264 3.51 -14.91 -22.53
CA ALA A 264 2.53 -15.70 -23.29
C ALA A 264 1.82 -16.76 -22.44
N ASN A 265 2.53 -17.28 -21.43
CA ASN A 265 2.03 -18.29 -20.49
C ASN A 265 1.69 -17.75 -19.09
N ALA A 266 1.35 -16.46 -18.98
CA ALA A 266 1.04 -15.82 -17.71
C ALA A 266 -0.07 -16.54 -16.93
N ASP A 267 -1.13 -16.96 -17.63
CA ASP A 267 -2.27 -17.66 -17.05
C ASP A 267 -1.92 -19.11 -16.59
N GLU A 268 -0.81 -19.66 -17.07
CA GLU A 268 -0.29 -20.93 -16.57
C GLU A 268 0.53 -20.73 -15.28
N LEU A 269 1.15 -19.56 -15.10
CA LEU A 269 1.92 -19.24 -13.89
C LEU A 269 1.02 -18.95 -12.69
N LEU A 270 -0.05 -18.20 -12.90
CA LEU A 270 -1.03 -17.80 -11.89
C LEU A 270 -2.45 -18.06 -12.40
N PRO A 271 -2.89 -19.34 -12.45
CA PRO A 271 -4.16 -19.70 -13.08
C PRO A 271 -5.40 -19.05 -12.46
N SER A 272 -5.37 -18.77 -11.16
CA SER A 272 -6.48 -18.09 -10.48
C SER A 272 -6.47 -16.56 -10.65
N ASP A 273 -5.41 -15.99 -11.23
CA ASP A 273 -5.15 -14.52 -11.29
C ASP A 273 -5.23 -13.84 -9.91
N ALA A 274 -5.05 -14.61 -8.82
CA ALA A 274 -4.97 -14.07 -7.48
C ALA A 274 -3.59 -13.43 -7.23
N ALA A 275 -3.56 -12.39 -6.38
CA ALA A 275 -2.30 -11.92 -5.84
C ALA A 275 -1.73 -12.94 -4.85
N VAL A 276 -0.42 -13.07 -4.79
CA VAL A 276 0.26 -14.00 -3.88
C VAL A 276 1.28 -13.26 -3.03
N ALA A 277 1.28 -13.53 -1.72
CA ALA A 277 2.37 -13.18 -0.81
C ALA A 277 2.82 -14.43 -0.05
N ASP A 278 4.13 -14.59 0.18
CA ASP A 278 4.61 -15.75 0.93
C ASP A 278 4.86 -15.42 2.42
N SER A 279 5.06 -16.47 3.22
CA SER A 279 5.23 -16.36 4.67
C SER A 279 6.67 -16.18 5.13
N ARG A 280 7.60 -15.79 4.27
CA ARG A 280 8.97 -15.47 4.67
C ARG A 280 9.00 -14.17 5.49
N PHE A 281 10.05 -13.99 6.27
CA PHE A 281 10.25 -12.74 7.00
C PHE A 281 10.45 -11.56 6.03
N VAL A 282 11.32 -11.72 5.05
CA VAL A 282 11.40 -10.87 3.85
C VAL A 282 10.62 -11.61 2.78
N LEU A 283 9.36 -11.25 2.67
CA LEU A 283 8.39 -11.97 1.84
C LEU A 283 8.61 -11.71 0.34
N ASN A 284 8.34 -12.71 -0.47
CA ASN A 284 8.10 -12.51 -1.89
C ASN A 284 6.62 -12.28 -2.12
N TYR A 285 6.29 -11.37 -3.01
CA TYR A 285 4.92 -11.12 -3.41
C TYR A 285 4.82 -10.85 -4.90
N PHE A 286 3.76 -11.34 -5.51
CA PHE A 286 3.63 -11.24 -6.97
C PHE A 286 2.18 -11.34 -7.42
N ARG A 287 1.95 -10.86 -8.64
CA ARG A 287 0.65 -10.90 -9.33
C ARG A 287 0.82 -10.67 -10.83
N LEU A 288 -0.23 -10.89 -11.59
CA LEU A 288 -0.24 -10.46 -12.99
C LEU A 288 -0.72 -9.01 -13.13
N SER A 289 -0.18 -8.31 -14.11
CA SER A 289 -0.72 -7.04 -14.59
C SER A 289 -1.83 -7.26 -15.62
N ALA A 290 -2.55 -6.19 -15.99
CA ALA A 290 -3.59 -6.25 -17.00
C ALA A 290 -3.06 -6.71 -18.39
N ASP A 291 -1.81 -6.36 -18.71
CA ASP A 291 -1.12 -6.75 -19.94
C ASP A 291 -0.25 -8.01 -19.79
N LYS A 292 -0.57 -8.87 -18.78
CA LYS A 292 0.03 -10.20 -18.60
C LYS A 292 1.53 -10.21 -18.29
N ARG A 293 2.01 -9.21 -17.57
CA ARG A 293 3.36 -9.20 -16.99
C ARG A 293 3.30 -9.82 -15.59
N LEU A 294 4.35 -10.53 -15.19
CA LEU A 294 4.55 -10.84 -13.79
C LEU A 294 5.14 -9.61 -13.09
N ILE A 295 4.38 -9.01 -12.17
CA ILE A 295 4.89 -8.04 -11.21
C ILE A 295 5.37 -8.85 -10.00
N PHE A 296 6.65 -8.73 -9.66
CA PHE A 296 7.27 -9.49 -8.59
C PHE A 296 8.03 -8.54 -7.66
N GLY A 297 7.72 -8.61 -6.38
CA GLY A 297 8.43 -7.91 -5.32
C GLY A 297 9.16 -8.88 -4.41
N GLY A 298 10.36 -8.51 -4.02
CA GLY A 298 11.19 -9.30 -3.12
C GLY A 298 12.53 -8.64 -2.83
N GLY A 299 13.09 -8.98 -1.70
CA GLY A 299 14.31 -8.38 -1.19
C GLY A 299 14.07 -6.99 -0.57
N GLU A 300 14.74 -6.75 0.54
CA GLU A 300 14.67 -5.51 1.30
C GLU A 300 16.08 -4.95 1.51
N ARG A 301 16.15 -3.63 1.68
CA ARG A 301 17.39 -2.97 2.11
C ARG A 301 17.08 -1.92 3.16
N TYR A 302 17.88 -1.92 4.21
CA TYR A 302 17.86 -0.89 5.27
C TYR A 302 18.74 0.32 4.91
N SER A 303 18.97 0.53 3.60
CA SER A 303 19.74 1.64 3.04
C SER A 303 18.87 2.38 2.04
N GLN A 304 18.85 3.70 2.11
CA GLN A 304 18.15 4.55 1.14
C GLN A 304 18.81 4.56 -0.25
N THR A 305 20.02 4.00 -0.38
CA THR A 305 20.69 3.87 -1.67
C THR A 305 20.18 2.63 -2.39
N PRO A 306 19.47 2.78 -3.53
CA PRO A 306 18.97 1.64 -4.28
C PRO A 306 20.11 0.80 -4.89
N PRO A 307 19.86 -0.49 -5.22
CA PRO A 307 20.75 -1.26 -6.04
C PRO A 307 21.03 -0.55 -7.37
N ARG A 308 22.22 -0.71 -7.93
CA ARG A 308 22.56 -0.18 -9.27
C ARG A 308 21.66 -0.76 -10.35
N ASP A 309 21.30 -2.03 -10.20
CA ASP A 309 20.40 -2.77 -11.08
C ASP A 309 19.36 -3.49 -10.22
N ILE A 310 18.15 -2.96 -10.21
CA ILE A 310 17.03 -3.52 -9.45
C ILE A 310 16.60 -4.85 -10.06
N ALA A 311 16.63 -4.97 -11.39
CA ALA A 311 16.28 -6.22 -12.06
C ALA A 311 17.21 -7.36 -11.66
N ALA A 312 18.53 -7.12 -11.69
CA ALA A 312 19.52 -8.08 -11.25
C ALA A 312 19.39 -8.42 -9.76
N PHE A 313 18.97 -7.47 -8.91
CA PHE A 313 18.77 -7.67 -7.48
C PHE A 313 17.56 -8.56 -7.17
N VAL A 314 16.42 -8.35 -7.86
CA VAL A 314 15.17 -9.06 -7.58
C VAL A 314 15.04 -10.38 -8.35
N ARG A 315 15.64 -10.50 -9.56
CA ARG A 315 15.56 -11.70 -10.40
C ARG A 315 15.84 -13.02 -9.68
N PRO A 316 16.86 -13.15 -8.79
CA PRO A 316 17.11 -14.41 -8.09
C PRO A 316 15.92 -14.90 -7.26
N PHE A 317 15.18 -14.00 -6.61
CA PHE A 317 13.99 -14.34 -5.83
C PHE A 317 12.85 -14.79 -6.76
N MET A 318 12.66 -14.12 -7.89
CA MET A 318 11.69 -14.52 -8.91
C MET A 318 12.02 -15.91 -9.49
N ALA A 319 13.29 -16.14 -9.84
CA ALA A 319 13.74 -17.41 -10.42
C ALA A 319 13.63 -18.59 -9.45
N GLU A 320 13.76 -18.35 -8.14
CA GLU A 320 13.51 -19.37 -7.12
C GLU A 320 12.04 -19.79 -7.08
N VAL A 321 11.12 -18.84 -7.18
CA VAL A 321 9.66 -19.10 -7.20
C VAL A 321 9.23 -19.70 -8.53
N PHE A 322 9.73 -19.14 -9.63
CA PHE A 322 9.35 -19.48 -11.01
C PHE A 322 10.57 -19.82 -11.89
N PRO A 323 11.21 -21.00 -11.70
CA PRO A 323 12.36 -21.39 -12.49
C PRO A 323 12.08 -21.39 -14.01
N GLN A 324 10.83 -21.66 -14.42
CA GLN A 324 10.41 -21.72 -15.81
C GLN A 324 10.46 -20.37 -16.55
N ILE A 325 10.56 -19.25 -15.82
CA ILE A 325 10.71 -17.90 -16.38
C ILE A 325 11.93 -17.16 -15.83
N ALA A 326 12.93 -17.88 -15.32
CA ALA A 326 14.14 -17.30 -14.72
C ALA A 326 14.84 -16.29 -15.66
N ASP A 327 14.84 -16.58 -16.96
CA ASP A 327 15.47 -15.78 -18.01
C ASP A 327 14.51 -14.82 -18.71
N ALA A 328 13.26 -14.68 -18.25
CA ALA A 328 12.30 -13.77 -18.86
C ALA A 328 12.86 -12.32 -18.87
N PRO A 329 12.70 -11.59 -19.97
CA PRO A 329 13.06 -10.17 -20.01
C PRO A 329 12.35 -9.39 -18.92
N ILE A 330 13.04 -8.46 -18.27
CA ILE A 330 12.48 -7.52 -17.30
C ILE A 330 12.49 -6.14 -17.92
N ASP A 331 11.30 -5.58 -18.14
CA ASP A 331 11.16 -4.26 -18.75
C ASP A 331 11.23 -3.13 -17.71
N TYR A 332 10.79 -3.39 -16.47
CA TYR A 332 10.71 -2.38 -15.42
C TYR A 332 11.31 -2.88 -14.12
N GLY A 333 11.97 -1.95 -13.40
CA GLY A 333 12.45 -2.20 -12.04
C GLY A 333 12.39 -0.91 -11.22
N TRP A 334 11.70 -0.93 -10.08
CA TRP A 334 11.52 0.24 -9.22
C TRP A 334 11.55 -0.13 -7.74
N GLY A 335 11.69 0.88 -6.89
CA GLY A 335 11.66 0.72 -5.44
C GLY A 335 10.75 1.73 -4.76
N GLY A 336 10.34 1.38 -3.55
CA GLY A 336 9.58 2.25 -2.66
C GLY A 336 10.13 2.19 -1.24
N ALA A 337 10.05 3.30 -0.52
CA ALA A 337 10.35 3.32 0.90
C ALA A 337 9.05 3.08 1.68
N GLU A 338 9.09 2.16 2.62
CA GLU A 338 8.04 1.91 3.59
C GLU A 338 8.54 2.24 4.98
N ILE A 339 7.66 2.67 5.88
CA ILE A 339 8.02 2.89 7.28
C ILE A 339 7.89 1.59 8.07
N SER A 340 8.95 1.24 8.82
CA SER A 340 8.82 0.38 9.99
C SER A 340 8.88 1.23 11.25
N SER A 341 7.86 1.11 12.12
CA SER A 341 7.90 1.70 13.44
C SER A 341 8.50 0.72 14.46
N SER A 342 9.26 1.23 15.43
CA SER A 342 9.72 0.38 16.53
C SER A 342 8.53 -0.16 17.32
N ARG A 343 8.60 -1.41 17.82
CA ARG A 343 7.59 -2.00 18.73
C ARG A 343 7.25 -1.10 19.91
N THR A 344 8.15 -0.20 20.29
CA THR A 344 8.01 0.75 21.39
C THR A 344 7.00 1.85 21.07
N ALA A 345 6.81 2.23 19.83
CA ALA A 345 5.83 3.24 19.42
C ALA A 345 4.38 2.77 19.66
N PHE A 346 4.11 1.48 19.51
CA PHE A 346 2.80 0.89 19.82
C PHE A 346 2.55 0.61 21.32
N ARG A 347 3.62 0.57 22.15
CA ARG A 347 3.52 0.44 23.61
C ARG A 347 3.52 1.79 24.35
N GLY A 348 3.81 2.88 23.64
CA GLY A 348 3.68 4.23 24.17
C GLY A 348 2.23 4.47 24.56
N LYS A 349 2.01 4.78 25.87
CA LYS A 349 0.71 5.15 26.40
C LYS A 349 0.18 6.33 25.58
N ALA A 350 -0.57 6.06 24.53
CA ALA A 350 -1.41 7.06 23.91
C ALA A 350 -2.45 7.45 24.99
N ARG A 351 -2.23 8.57 25.62
CA ARG A 351 -3.30 9.27 26.32
C ARG A 351 -4.05 10.02 25.22
N TRP A 352 -5.17 9.46 24.82
CA TRP A 352 -6.20 10.13 24.01
C TRP A 352 -6.95 11.12 24.91
#